data_46cd49cce2e952be191e3499165773df
#
_entry.id   46cd49cce2e952be191e3499165773df
#
_cell.length_a   1.000
_cell.length_b   1.000
_cell.length_c   1.000
_cell.angle_alpha   90.00
_cell.angle_beta   90.00
_cell.angle_gamma   90.00
#
_symmetry.space_group_name_H-M   'P 1'
#
loop_
_entity.id
_entity.type
_entity.pdbx_description
1 polymer ?
#
loop_
_entity_poly.entity_id
_entity_poly.type
_entity_poly.pdbx_seq_one_letter_code
_entity_poly.pdbx_strand_id
1 'polypeptide(L)'
;MSYLLFEIKDNKDELHRVVVRDIGTILTINDEFMTKQIMARKGIEKIKYCSIKPNVENLTLSIRDYTLTDTIYIESFCDVRSDISIFQSMGTNIHMTEQKIQHMQVDCGSVFAANCSVEKMEIGIFSVVNQYKDLSGMQENIAYKMDKLELRDVNVGILDLYAECKYINVQRSRINEFNNNGNMLKNVTSTVGWINIWQNTHIGKLSIGNRIEKMKVDDTSIDKVVARAKLYIDILEIKDSNIENAYGFEKKQFNNLTYDIWKWIGKSADNSRNVRERAEANYQMAKLLYKTEKGTDKFMSSLFDFCAGYGYKPFRLIRTSGIMVLLNTFVFSIIKLVEILSKMWSIPLNEESFCKGVAIVWKNFLISIVALAGQNSFKLENGLPYWLAVIEYLLGVILFAMFVNALYARYKE
;
A
#
# COMPACT_ATOMS: atom_id res chain seq x y z
N MET A 1 -7.44 43.99 21.80
CA MET A 1 -6.13 43.90 22.49
C MET A 1 -5.59 42.50 22.26
N SER A 2 -4.42 42.41 21.64
CA SER A 2 -3.73 41.15 21.40
C SER A 2 -3.00 40.68 22.64
N TYR A 3 -3.20 39.46 23.06
CA TYR A 3 -2.49 38.88 24.22
C TYR A 3 -2.30 37.36 24.08
N LEU A 4 -1.31 36.83 24.77
CA LEU A 4 -1.16 35.41 25.08
C LEU A 4 -1.42 35.15 26.55
N LEU A 5 -2.22 34.14 26.82
CA LEU A 5 -2.41 33.64 28.16
C LEU A 5 -1.53 32.40 28.35
N PHE A 6 -0.65 32.46 29.32
CA PHE A 6 0.11 31.31 29.81
C PHE A 6 -0.55 30.76 31.07
N GLU A 7 -0.85 29.47 31.06
CA GLU A 7 -1.24 28.74 32.27
C GLU A 7 -0.10 27.78 32.63
N ILE A 8 0.52 27.99 33.77
CA ILE A 8 1.71 27.28 34.19
C ILE A 8 1.45 26.66 35.58
N LYS A 9 1.77 25.38 35.70
CA LYS A 9 1.88 24.74 37.00
C LYS A 9 3.35 24.62 37.39
N ASP A 10 3.66 25.04 38.60
CA ASP A 10 4.99 24.90 39.13
C ASP A 10 5.23 23.52 39.78
N ASN A 11 6.37 23.34 40.43
CA ASN A 11 6.73 22.11 41.13
C ASN A 11 5.87 21.82 42.40
N LYS A 12 5.10 22.81 42.86
CA LYS A 12 4.15 22.68 43.98
C LYS A 12 2.71 22.44 43.49
N ASP A 13 2.51 22.22 42.16
CA ASP A 13 1.20 22.11 41.50
C ASP A 13 0.32 23.38 41.60
N GLU A 14 0.91 24.55 41.97
CA GLU A 14 0.21 25.82 41.94
C GLU A 14 0.02 26.31 40.50
N LEU A 15 -1.22 26.75 40.18
CA LEU A 15 -1.57 27.26 38.86
C LEU A 15 -1.34 28.77 38.76
N HIS A 16 -0.40 29.18 37.97
CA HIS A 16 -0.10 30.57 37.68
C HIS A 16 -0.66 30.96 36.32
N ARG A 17 -1.39 32.08 36.26
CA ARG A 17 -1.88 32.68 34.99
C ARG A 17 -1.10 33.94 34.70
N VAL A 18 -0.48 34.00 33.55
CA VAL A 18 0.30 35.15 33.06
C VAL A 18 -0.22 35.62 31.74
N VAL A 19 -0.63 36.88 31.68
CA VAL A 19 -1.06 37.52 30.42
C VAL A 19 0.11 38.38 29.90
N VAL A 20 0.55 38.06 28.71
CA VAL A 20 1.52 38.89 28.00
C VAL A 20 0.73 39.72 26.96
N ARG A 21 0.74 41.04 27.12
CA ARG A 21 0.01 41.99 26.26
C ARG A 21 0.94 42.63 25.26
N ASP A 22 0.33 43.29 24.26
CA ASP A 22 1.00 44.06 23.22
C ASP A 22 2.00 43.21 22.40
N ILE A 23 1.55 42.00 22.08
CA ILE A 23 2.29 41.07 21.28
C ILE A 23 2.19 41.52 19.84
N GLY A 24 3.33 41.65 19.17
CA GLY A 24 3.39 41.83 17.72
C GLY A 24 2.85 40.60 16.98
N THR A 25 2.88 40.65 15.67
CA THR A 25 2.47 39.52 14.81
C THR A 25 3.44 38.32 14.88
N ILE A 26 4.62 38.48 15.46
CA ILE A 26 5.64 37.44 15.62
C ILE A 26 6.07 37.37 17.09
N LEU A 27 5.95 36.20 17.70
CA LEU A 27 6.45 35.95 19.05
C LEU A 27 7.35 34.72 19.06
N THR A 28 8.54 34.88 19.65
CA THR A 28 9.45 33.76 19.92
C THR A 28 9.43 33.43 21.40
N ILE A 29 9.14 32.16 21.71
CA ILE A 29 9.20 31.60 23.06
C ILE A 29 10.43 30.69 23.12
N ASN A 30 11.31 31.00 24.08
CA ASN A 30 12.48 30.21 24.43
C ASN A 30 12.67 30.20 25.94
N ASP A 31 13.67 29.49 26.44
CA ASP A 31 13.96 29.43 27.87
C ASP A 31 14.23 30.81 28.50
N GLU A 32 14.90 31.70 27.79
CA GLU A 32 15.17 33.06 28.20
C GLU A 32 13.89 33.90 28.35
N PHE A 33 13.00 33.84 27.38
CA PHE A 33 11.70 34.50 27.42
C PHE A 33 10.88 33.98 28.62
N MET A 34 10.79 32.68 28.79
CA MET A 34 10.03 32.07 29.89
C MET A 34 10.60 32.46 31.24
N THR A 35 11.92 32.40 31.38
CA THR A 35 12.57 32.75 32.67
C THR A 35 12.37 34.23 32.99
N LYS A 36 12.64 35.14 32.07
CA LYS A 36 12.57 36.60 32.34
C LYS A 36 11.15 37.14 32.41
N GLN A 37 10.28 36.72 31.48
CA GLN A 37 8.95 37.32 31.36
C GLN A 37 7.87 36.63 32.16
N ILE A 38 8.09 35.39 32.56
CA ILE A 38 7.07 34.57 33.20
C ILE A 38 7.52 34.11 34.59
N MET A 39 8.60 33.34 34.69
CA MET A 39 9.05 32.75 35.93
C MET A 39 9.47 33.82 36.96
N ALA A 40 10.30 34.77 36.54
CA ALA A 40 10.75 35.85 37.42
C ALA A 40 9.61 36.73 37.94
N ARG A 41 8.58 37.00 37.14
CA ARG A 41 7.40 37.79 37.56
C ARG A 41 6.52 37.10 38.56
N LYS A 42 6.53 35.78 38.61
CA LYS A 42 5.68 34.96 39.50
C LYS A 42 6.44 34.20 40.59
N GLY A 43 7.75 34.34 40.63
CA GLY A 43 8.57 33.61 41.59
C GLY A 43 8.60 32.08 41.34
N ILE A 44 8.44 31.65 40.11
CA ILE A 44 8.42 30.23 39.73
C ILE A 44 9.85 29.75 39.54
N GLU A 45 10.26 28.73 40.30
CA GLU A 45 11.60 28.13 40.19
C GLU A 45 11.66 27.05 39.09
N LYS A 46 10.60 26.27 38.96
CA LYS A 46 10.53 25.17 38.01
C LYS A 46 9.12 25.02 37.45
N ILE A 47 9.00 24.82 36.13
CA ILE A 47 7.74 24.58 35.41
C ILE A 47 7.50 23.09 35.29
N LYS A 48 6.32 22.62 35.67
CA LYS A 48 5.86 21.24 35.49
C LYS A 48 4.87 21.12 34.31
N TYR A 49 4.10 22.17 34.07
CA TYR A 49 3.11 22.23 33.01
C TYR A 49 3.09 23.61 32.36
N CYS A 50 2.99 23.68 31.05
CA CYS A 50 2.86 24.94 30.33
C CYS A 50 1.79 24.82 29.24
N SER A 51 0.75 25.64 29.35
CA SER A 51 -0.25 25.83 28.31
C SER A 51 -0.19 27.24 27.75
N ILE A 52 -0.29 27.37 26.45
CA ILE A 52 -0.26 28.63 25.71
C ILE A 52 -1.60 28.78 25.00
N LYS A 53 -2.30 29.87 25.30
CA LYS A 53 -3.60 30.19 24.69
C LYS A 53 -3.50 31.48 23.89
N PRO A 54 -3.28 31.42 22.60
CA PRO A 54 -3.19 32.62 21.76
C PRO A 54 -4.56 33.29 21.60
N ASN A 55 -4.61 34.59 21.76
CA ASN A 55 -5.76 35.44 21.44
C ASN A 55 -5.34 36.57 20.49
N VAL A 56 -4.74 36.18 19.38
CA VAL A 56 -4.22 37.11 18.35
C VAL A 56 -4.44 36.50 16.97
N GLU A 57 -5.10 37.25 16.09
CA GLU A 57 -5.21 36.87 14.70
C GLU A 57 -3.86 37.01 13.97
N ASN A 58 -3.57 36.06 13.06
CA ASN A 58 -2.36 36.03 12.25
C ASN A 58 -1.06 36.07 13.10
N LEU A 59 -1.06 35.43 14.26
CA LEU A 59 0.13 35.30 15.09
C LEU A 59 1.05 34.23 14.49
N THR A 60 2.31 34.64 14.27
CA THR A 60 3.40 33.69 14.06
C THR A 60 4.02 33.34 15.42
N LEU A 61 3.69 32.16 15.93
CA LEU A 61 4.26 31.64 17.18
C LEU A 61 5.48 30.78 16.86
N SER A 62 6.65 31.18 17.30
CA SER A 62 7.90 30.44 17.18
C SER A 62 8.34 29.94 18.56
N ILE A 63 8.50 28.63 18.72
CA ILE A 63 9.04 28.02 19.95
C ILE A 63 10.41 27.46 19.60
N ARG A 64 11.47 27.98 20.24
CA ARG A 64 12.87 27.61 19.99
C ARG A 64 13.60 27.38 21.29
N ASP A 65 14.54 26.42 21.27
CA ASP A 65 15.44 26.17 22.42
C ASP A 65 14.70 26.13 23.75
N TYR A 66 13.54 25.44 23.78
CA TYR A 66 12.69 25.33 24.94
C TYR A 66 12.91 23.99 25.64
N THR A 67 13.43 24.02 26.85
CA THR A 67 13.78 22.81 27.62
C THR A 67 13.10 22.73 28.98
N LEU A 68 12.30 23.75 29.37
CA LEU A 68 11.73 23.88 30.68
C LEU A 68 10.65 22.87 31.03
N THR A 69 9.99 22.29 30.03
CA THR A 69 9.01 21.21 30.23
C THR A 69 9.11 20.18 29.12
N ASP A 70 8.75 18.93 29.42
CA ASP A 70 8.70 17.83 28.43
C ASP A 70 7.54 17.97 27.43
N THR A 71 6.50 18.74 27.79
CA THR A 71 5.31 18.93 26.98
C THR A 71 4.82 20.36 27.03
N ILE A 72 4.51 20.91 25.85
CA ILE A 72 3.85 22.20 25.68
C ILE A 72 2.43 21.94 25.17
N TYR A 73 1.44 22.56 25.83
CA TYR A 73 0.04 22.53 25.41
C TYR A 73 -0.27 23.84 24.67
N ILE A 74 -0.84 23.74 23.48
CA ILE A 74 -1.34 24.88 22.71
C ILE A 74 -2.86 24.68 22.58
N GLU A 75 -3.62 25.48 23.31
CA GLU A 75 -5.07 25.38 23.41
C GLU A 75 -5.73 26.61 22.78
N SER A 76 -6.88 26.44 22.16
CA SER A 76 -7.61 27.58 21.61
C SER A 76 -8.22 28.43 22.73
N PHE A 77 -8.09 29.74 22.57
CA PHE A 77 -8.86 30.69 23.35
C PHE A 77 -10.01 31.31 22.55
N CYS A 78 -9.86 31.34 21.23
CA CYS A 78 -10.81 31.88 20.25
C CYS A 78 -10.61 31.22 18.90
N ASP A 79 -11.57 31.37 17.99
CA ASP A 79 -11.53 30.94 16.58
C ASP A 79 -10.49 31.73 15.75
N VAL A 80 -9.25 31.78 16.21
CA VAL A 80 -8.19 32.60 15.62
C VAL A 80 -7.29 31.75 14.75
N ARG A 81 -7.00 32.20 13.53
CA ARG A 81 -5.97 31.59 12.66
C ARG A 81 -4.59 32.05 13.09
N SER A 82 -3.69 31.12 13.27
CA SER A 82 -2.30 31.40 13.63
C SER A 82 -1.33 30.55 12.83
N ASP A 83 -0.12 31.08 12.63
CA ASP A 83 1.02 30.32 12.12
C ASP A 83 1.86 29.84 13.28
N ILE A 84 2.16 28.53 13.30
CA ILE A 84 2.94 27.93 14.37
C ILE A 84 4.22 27.35 13.78
N SER A 85 5.36 27.89 14.22
CA SER A 85 6.68 27.36 13.88
C SER A 85 7.37 26.86 15.14
N ILE A 86 7.62 25.56 15.22
CA ILE A 86 8.27 24.95 16.37
C ILE A 86 9.62 24.42 15.93
N PHE A 87 10.65 25.12 16.36
CA PHE A 87 12.03 24.76 16.11
C PHE A 87 12.58 24.05 17.32
N GLN A 88 13.00 22.82 17.09
CA GLN A 88 13.88 22.10 17.96
C GLN A 88 13.47 21.99 19.43
N SER A 89 13.11 20.83 19.82
CA SER A 89 13.53 20.30 21.10
C SER A 89 13.54 18.78 21.00
N MET A 90 14.69 18.20 20.91
CA MET A 90 14.81 16.77 21.15
C MET A 90 14.19 16.48 22.50
N GLY A 91 13.06 15.77 22.51
CA GLY A 91 12.35 15.38 23.73
C GLY A 91 11.10 16.17 24.08
N THR A 92 10.84 17.34 23.48
CA THR A 92 9.60 18.07 23.77
C THR A 92 8.42 17.50 22.99
N ASN A 93 7.30 17.33 23.68
CA ASN A 93 6.04 16.91 23.09
C ASN A 93 5.13 18.13 22.91
N ILE A 94 4.41 18.16 21.79
CA ILE A 94 3.45 19.22 21.49
C ILE A 94 2.05 18.64 21.51
N HIS A 95 1.19 19.21 22.33
CA HIS A 95 -0.23 18.93 22.37
C HIS A 95 -1.02 20.14 21.87
N MET A 96 -1.80 19.96 20.81
CA MET A 96 -2.66 21.00 20.26
C MET A 96 -4.11 20.57 20.28
N THR A 97 -4.97 21.48 20.69
CA THR A 97 -6.42 21.25 20.67
C THR A 97 -7.16 22.47 20.15
N GLU A 98 -8.18 22.22 19.33
CA GLU A 98 -9.12 23.23 18.83
C GLU A 98 -8.44 24.42 18.12
N GLN A 99 -7.38 24.18 17.34
CA GLN A 99 -6.62 25.23 16.65
C GLN A 99 -7.01 25.33 15.17
N LYS A 100 -7.01 26.57 14.66
CA LYS A 100 -7.02 26.87 13.22
C LYS A 100 -5.66 27.42 12.84
N ILE A 101 -4.87 26.63 12.10
CA ILE A 101 -3.49 26.93 11.76
C ILE A 101 -3.36 27.01 10.24
N GLN A 102 -2.78 28.08 9.75
CA GLN A 102 -2.50 28.23 8.34
C GLN A 102 -1.25 27.41 7.95
N HIS A 103 -0.17 27.60 8.67
CA HIS A 103 1.07 26.89 8.40
C HIS A 103 1.71 26.43 9.71
N MET A 104 2.03 25.15 9.79
CA MET A 104 2.70 24.54 10.91
C MET A 104 3.99 23.86 10.48
N GLN A 105 5.10 24.23 11.12
CA GLN A 105 6.39 23.59 10.91
C GLN A 105 6.90 23.06 12.24
N VAL A 106 7.28 21.77 12.27
CA VAL A 106 7.61 21.09 13.53
C VAL A 106 8.83 20.20 13.39
N ASP A 107 9.76 20.40 14.33
CA ASP A 107 10.87 19.49 14.61
C ASP A 107 10.89 19.24 16.12
N CYS A 108 10.11 18.27 16.60
CA CYS A 108 9.98 17.94 18.03
C CYS A 108 9.82 16.44 18.26
N GLY A 109 9.91 15.99 19.50
CA GLY A 109 9.83 14.57 19.87
C GLY A 109 8.51 13.92 19.46
N SER A 110 7.39 14.54 19.81
CA SER A 110 6.06 14.03 19.45
C SER A 110 5.06 15.15 19.19
N VAL A 111 4.13 14.94 18.28
CA VAL A 111 3.00 15.83 18.03
C VAL A 111 1.69 15.08 18.26
N PHE A 112 0.83 15.67 19.08
CA PHE A 112 -0.56 15.30 19.22
C PHE A 112 -1.43 16.48 18.81
N ALA A 113 -2.30 16.30 17.84
CA ALA A 113 -3.27 17.31 17.43
C ALA A 113 -4.69 16.72 17.48
N ALA A 114 -5.61 17.43 18.12
CA ALA A 114 -7.01 17.04 18.20
C ALA A 114 -7.95 18.22 17.89
N ASN A 115 -9.02 17.95 17.17
CA ASN A 115 -10.02 18.95 16.77
C ASN A 115 -9.40 20.19 16.09
N CYS A 116 -8.30 20.00 15.33
CA CYS A 116 -7.58 21.07 14.67
C CYS A 116 -7.89 21.16 13.17
N SER A 117 -7.79 22.36 12.63
CA SER A 117 -7.76 22.60 11.18
C SER A 117 -6.44 23.20 10.80
N VAL A 118 -5.66 22.52 9.96
CA VAL A 118 -4.32 22.94 9.53
C VAL A 118 -4.27 22.97 8.01
N GLU A 119 -3.97 24.12 7.41
CA GLU A 119 -3.88 24.20 5.95
C GLU A 119 -2.64 23.47 5.44
N LYS A 120 -1.49 23.68 6.08
CA LYS A 120 -0.24 22.99 5.76
C LYS A 120 0.54 22.62 7.02
N MET A 121 0.93 21.35 7.15
CA MET A 121 1.78 20.84 8.23
C MET A 121 3.05 20.22 7.65
N GLU A 122 4.20 20.71 8.05
CA GLU A 122 5.53 20.23 7.66
C GLU A 122 6.28 19.73 8.89
N ILE A 123 6.71 18.48 8.86
CA ILE A 123 7.39 17.83 9.97
C ILE A 123 8.80 17.42 9.56
N GLY A 124 9.81 17.83 10.31
CA GLY A 124 11.21 17.55 10.02
C GLY A 124 11.86 18.46 8.99
N ILE A 125 11.22 19.56 8.60
CA ILE A 125 11.72 20.45 7.52
C ILE A 125 13.01 21.19 7.87
N PHE A 126 13.19 21.56 9.13
CA PHE A 126 14.35 22.35 9.57
C PHE A 126 15.64 21.55 9.55
N SER A 127 15.57 20.27 9.86
CA SER A 127 16.71 19.37 9.75
C SER A 127 17.21 19.28 8.29
N VAL A 128 16.27 19.27 7.35
CA VAL A 128 16.59 19.26 5.91
C VAL A 128 17.24 20.57 5.49
N VAL A 129 16.67 21.72 5.89
CA VAL A 129 17.18 23.06 5.50
C VAL A 129 18.58 23.32 6.08
N ASN A 130 18.82 22.93 7.34
CA ASN A 130 20.13 23.12 7.96
C ASN A 130 21.20 22.22 7.32
N GLN A 131 20.88 21.01 6.91
CA GLN A 131 21.80 20.14 6.17
C GLN A 131 22.23 20.73 4.81
N TYR A 132 21.40 21.53 4.15
CA TYR A 132 21.77 22.23 2.90
C TYR A 132 22.65 23.45 3.13
N LYS A 133 22.60 24.09 4.31
CA LYS A 133 23.46 25.25 4.62
C LYS A 133 24.89 24.85 4.98
N ASP A 134 25.09 23.66 5.54
CA ASP A 134 26.40 23.17 6.01
C ASP A 134 27.17 22.33 4.96
N LEU A 135 26.93 22.51 3.67
CA LEU A 135 27.62 21.78 2.59
C LEU A 135 29.16 21.99 2.53
N SER A 136 29.76 22.71 3.46
CA SER A 136 31.22 22.97 3.53
C SER A 136 32.01 22.12 4.54
N GLY A 137 31.38 21.25 5.31
CA GLY A 137 32.06 20.43 6.30
C GLY A 137 31.38 19.11 6.57
N MET A 138 32.15 18.02 6.61
CA MET A 138 31.73 16.66 6.94
C MET A 138 30.82 16.63 8.18
N GLN A 139 29.50 16.61 7.99
CA GLN A 139 28.57 16.23 9.06
C GLN A 139 27.79 14.99 8.65
N GLU A 140 27.75 14.05 9.57
CA GLU A 140 26.92 12.85 9.46
C GLU A 140 25.48 13.27 9.17
N ASN A 141 24.87 12.63 8.18
CA ASN A 141 23.46 12.81 7.81
C ASN A 141 22.57 12.29 8.97
N ILE A 142 22.38 13.10 10.00
CA ILE A 142 21.48 12.76 11.11
C ILE A 142 20.06 13.05 10.60
N ALA A 143 19.34 11.99 10.23
CA ALA A 143 17.93 12.10 9.96
C ALA A 143 17.20 12.51 11.25
N TYR A 144 16.34 13.52 11.16
CA TYR A 144 15.51 13.91 12.28
C TYR A 144 14.59 12.75 12.67
N LYS A 145 14.54 12.42 13.96
CA LYS A 145 13.73 11.32 14.52
C LYS A 145 12.60 11.87 15.36
N MET A 146 11.39 11.57 14.93
CA MET A 146 10.17 11.83 15.70
C MET A 146 9.68 10.52 16.33
N ASP A 147 9.32 10.55 17.58
CA ASP A 147 8.75 9.37 18.23
C ASP A 147 7.31 9.13 17.77
N LYS A 148 6.48 10.18 17.77
CA LYS A 148 5.05 10.00 17.50
C LYS A 148 4.40 11.21 16.83
N LEU A 149 3.62 10.93 15.77
CA LEU A 149 2.64 11.85 15.19
C LEU A 149 1.25 11.27 15.44
N GLU A 150 0.40 11.96 16.15
CA GLU A 150 -0.99 11.57 16.41
C GLU A 150 -1.95 12.68 16.00
N LEU A 151 -2.81 12.39 15.03
CA LEU A 151 -3.82 13.28 14.51
C LEU A 151 -5.21 12.66 14.78
N ARG A 152 -6.05 13.38 15.54
CA ARG A 152 -7.38 12.93 15.91
C ARG A 152 -8.42 14.00 15.61
N ASP A 153 -9.44 13.67 14.85
CA ASP A 153 -10.50 14.62 14.48
C ASP A 153 -9.93 15.91 13.82
N VAL A 154 -8.92 15.74 12.95
CA VAL A 154 -8.16 16.85 12.36
C VAL A 154 -8.49 16.99 10.88
N ASN A 155 -8.59 18.24 10.41
CA ASN A 155 -8.67 18.55 9.00
C ASN A 155 -7.35 19.16 8.54
N VAL A 156 -6.60 18.44 7.70
CA VAL A 156 -5.30 18.90 7.19
C VAL A 156 -5.36 19.04 5.66
N GLY A 157 -4.98 20.21 5.15
CA GLY A 157 -4.84 20.42 3.72
C GLY A 157 -3.67 19.61 3.17
N ILE A 158 -2.46 19.91 3.60
CA ILE A 158 -1.23 19.21 3.18
C ILE A 158 -0.44 18.80 4.42
N LEU A 159 -0.12 17.52 4.53
CA LEU A 159 0.79 16.96 5.52
C LEU A 159 2.06 16.45 4.84
N ASP A 160 3.16 17.15 5.03
CA ASP A 160 4.48 16.78 4.52
C ASP A 160 5.36 16.25 5.67
N LEU A 161 5.74 14.99 5.60
CA LEU A 161 6.63 14.34 6.57
C LEU A 161 8.02 14.15 5.96
N TYR A 162 9.02 14.81 6.52
CA TYR A 162 10.44 14.73 6.12
C TYR A 162 11.30 13.98 7.14
N ALA A 163 10.74 13.62 8.29
CA ALA A 163 11.42 12.96 9.39
C ALA A 163 11.32 11.45 9.36
N GLU A 164 12.25 10.77 10.00
CA GLU A 164 12.01 9.40 10.47
C GLU A 164 10.97 9.45 11.59
N CYS A 165 9.92 8.65 11.49
CA CYS A 165 8.87 8.63 12.50
C CYS A 165 8.61 7.20 12.98
N LYS A 166 8.64 7.01 14.30
CA LYS A 166 8.40 5.69 14.87
C LYS A 166 6.93 5.29 14.79
N TYR A 167 6.02 6.22 15.09
CA TYR A 167 4.58 5.99 15.07
C TYR A 167 3.84 7.15 14.43
N ILE A 168 3.02 6.85 13.43
CA ILE A 168 2.06 7.77 12.84
C ILE A 168 0.68 7.18 13.08
N ASN A 169 -0.20 7.92 13.74
CA ASN A 169 -1.57 7.53 14.01
C ASN A 169 -2.53 8.62 13.54
N VAL A 170 -3.41 8.27 12.60
CA VAL A 170 -4.40 9.18 12.04
C VAL A 170 -5.79 8.58 12.24
N GLN A 171 -6.65 9.29 12.95
CA GLN A 171 -7.95 8.80 13.38
C GLN A 171 -9.05 9.83 13.15
N ARG A 172 -10.18 9.44 12.59
CA ARG A 172 -11.36 10.29 12.33
C ARG A 172 -11.01 11.63 11.69
N SER A 173 -10.05 11.63 10.77
CA SER A 173 -9.44 12.84 10.23
C SER A 173 -9.64 12.94 8.73
N ARG A 174 -9.58 14.16 8.21
CA ARG A 174 -9.55 14.42 6.78
C ARG A 174 -8.23 15.04 6.39
N ILE A 175 -7.52 14.42 5.45
CA ILE A 175 -6.26 14.92 4.92
C ILE A 175 -6.37 14.98 3.40
N ASN A 176 -6.23 16.17 2.81
CA ASN A 176 -6.30 16.27 1.35
C ASN A 176 -5.06 15.67 0.69
N GLU A 177 -3.86 15.98 1.19
CA GLU A 177 -2.62 15.36 0.75
C GLU A 177 -1.75 14.96 1.94
N PHE A 178 -1.36 13.70 1.99
CA PHE A 178 -0.34 13.20 2.92
C PHE A 178 0.86 12.72 2.13
N ASN A 179 1.99 13.37 2.31
CA ASN A 179 3.23 13.06 1.64
C ASN A 179 4.28 12.58 2.64
N ASN A 180 4.56 11.28 2.65
CA ASN A 180 5.73 10.75 3.33
C ASN A 180 6.93 10.93 2.38
N ASN A 181 7.59 12.09 2.50
CA ASN A 181 8.69 12.46 1.62
C ASN A 181 10.00 11.77 1.99
N GLY A 182 10.11 11.29 3.24
CA GLY A 182 11.36 10.78 3.78
C GLY A 182 12.50 11.80 3.67
N ASN A 183 13.69 11.40 3.99
CA ASN A 183 14.84 12.27 3.81
C ASN A 183 15.09 12.50 2.30
N MET A 184 14.94 13.75 1.82
CA MET A 184 15.23 14.12 0.44
C MET A 184 16.71 13.95 0.05
N LEU A 185 17.58 13.69 1.00
CA LEU A 185 18.99 13.44 0.78
C LEU A 185 19.18 12.11 0.08
N LYS A 186 19.90 12.12 -1.04
CA LYS A 186 20.02 11.03 -2.03
C LYS A 186 20.43 9.65 -1.49
N ASN A 187 20.95 9.55 -0.27
CA ASN A 187 21.55 8.30 0.25
C ASN A 187 21.03 7.82 1.60
N VAL A 188 20.07 8.50 2.23
CA VAL A 188 19.53 8.08 3.53
C VAL A 188 18.15 7.48 3.33
N THR A 189 18.01 6.21 3.67
CA THR A 189 16.70 5.55 3.75
C THR A 189 16.08 5.91 5.09
N SER A 190 15.14 6.84 5.10
CA SER A 190 14.35 7.09 6.31
C SER A 190 13.39 5.93 6.53
N THR A 191 13.27 5.51 7.77
CA THR A 191 12.36 4.42 8.15
C THR A 191 11.17 5.03 8.89
N VAL A 192 9.97 4.66 8.48
CA VAL A 192 8.77 4.87 9.29
C VAL A 192 8.42 3.54 9.93
N GLY A 193 8.35 3.50 11.25
CA GLY A 193 8.01 2.29 11.97
C GLY A 193 6.56 1.89 11.67
N TRP A 194 5.61 2.57 12.26
CA TRP A 194 4.20 2.22 12.14
C TRP A 194 3.39 3.38 11.58
N ILE A 195 2.58 3.10 10.55
CA ILE A 195 1.52 3.99 10.05
C ILE A 195 0.18 3.31 10.34
N ASN A 196 -0.66 3.93 11.15
CA ASN A 196 -2.01 3.49 11.46
C ASN A 196 -3.01 4.57 11.04
N ILE A 197 -3.85 4.27 10.05
CA ILE A 197 -4.88 5.15 9.51
C ILE A 197 -6.21 4.43 9.72
N TRP A 198 -7.11 5.00 10.49
CA TRP A 198 -8.29 4.25 10.93
C TRP A 198 -9.49 5.13 11.31
N GLN A 199 -10.64 4.47 11.56
CA GLN A 199 -11.88 5.07 12.05
C GLN A 199 -12.38 6.24 11.20
N ASN A 200 -13.00 5.92 10.09
CA ASN A 200 -13.66 6.89 9.21
C ASN A 200 -12.73 8.07 8.79
N THR A 201 -11.47 7.73 8.52
CA THR A 201 -10.49 8.69 8.03
C THR A 201 -10.58 8.80 6.51
N HIS A 202 -10.51 10.02 5.98
CA HIS A 202 -10.47 10.27 4.54
C HIS A 202 -9.16 10.91 4.12
N ILE A 203 -8.50 10.35 3.10
CA ILE A 203 -7.27 10.90 2.52
C ILE A 203 -7.46 11.06 1.01
N GLY A 204 -7.40 12.29 0.51
CA GLY A 204 -7.50 12.58 -0.92
C GLY A 204 -6.30 11.98 -1.68
N LYS A 205 -5.07 12.27 -1.24
CA LYS A 205 -3.86 11.71 -1.84
C LYS A 205 -2.87 11.27 -0.76
N LEU A 206 -2.50 9.99 -0.81
CA LEU A 206 -1.46 9.41 0.04
C LEU A 206 -0.24 9.07 -0.80
N SER A 207 0.85 9.82 -0.62
CA SER A 207 2.14 9.54 -1.27
C SER A 207 3.07 8.89 -0.28
N ILE A 208 3.46 7.65 -0.51
CA ILE A 208 4.32 6.87 0.39
C ILE A 208 5.63 6.51 -0.29
N GLY A 209 6.71 6.69 0.46
CA GLY A 209 8.07 6.36 0.02
C GLY A 209 8.89 5.79 1.18
N ASN A 210 10.11 5.36 0.87
CA ASN A 210 11.06 4.80 1.83
C ASN A 210 10.60 3.48 2.47
N ARG A 211 11.24 3.08 3.56
CA ARG A 211 10.89 1.85 4.27
C ARG A 211 9.81 2.12 5.31
N ILE A 212 8.76 1.31 5.29
CA ILE A 212 7.69 1.29 6.28
C ILE A 212 7.66 -0.11 6.88
N GLU A 213 7.87 -0.23 8.19
CA GLU A 213 7.84 -1.54 8.85
C GLU A 213 6.43 -2.10 8.91
N LYS A 214 5.46 -1.30 9.30
CA LYS A 214 4.06 -1.71 9.31
C LYS A 214 3.14 -0.57 8.92
N MET A 215 2.22 -0.86 7.99
CA MET A 215 1.13 0.05 7.63
C MET A 215 -0.21 -0.67 7.82
N LYS A 216 -1.07 -0.06 8.60
CA LYS A 216 -2.46 -0.50 8.79
C LYS A 216 -3.41 0.57 8.30
N VAL A 217 -4.36 0.16 7.47
CA VAL A 217 -5.44 1.01 6.95
C VAL A 217 -6.75 0.31 7.27
N ASP A 218 -7.59 0.92 8.12
CA ASP A 218 -8.79 0.29 8.65
C ASP A 218 -9.93 1.30 8.67
N ASP A 219 -11.10 0.95 8.11
CA ASP A 219 -12.27 1.83 8.01
C ASP A 219 -11.91 3.23 7.46
N THR A 220 -11.26 3.24 6.29
CA THR A 220 -10.66 4.45 5.70
C THR A 220 -11.00 4.55 4.22
N SER A 221 -11.19 5.78 3.74
CA SER A 221 -11.32 6.09 2.32
C SER A 221 -10.09 6.83 1.82
N ILE A 222 -9.47 6.32 0.75
CA ILE A 222 -8.31 6.95 0.11
C ILE A 222 -8.58 7.06 -1.39
N ASP A 223 -8.63 8.29 -1.92
CA ASP A 223 -8.94 8.50 -3.33
C ASP A 223 -7.76 8.09 -4.21
N LYS A 224 -6.54 8.41 -3.78
CA LYS A 224 -5.33 8.12 -4.55
C LYS A 224 -4.15 7.74 -3.67
N VAL A 225 -3.56 6.58 -3.95
CA VAL A 225 -2.29 6.16 -3.33
C VAL A 225 -1.19 6.15 -4.37
N VAL A 226 -0.04 6.74 -4.05
CA VAL A 226 1.12 6.84 -4.94
C VAL A 226 2.36 6.28 -4.27
N ALA A 227 2.94 5.25 -4.85
CA ALA A 227 4.25 4.76 -4.44
C ALA A 227 5.34 5.68 -5.00
N ARG A 228 6.21 6.19 -4.12
CA ARG A 228 7.40 6.93 -4.52
C ARG A 228 8.60 5.99 -4.71
N ALA A 229 9.67 6.51 -5.28
CA ALA A 229 10.92 5.77 -5.43
C ALA A 229 11.41 5.25 -4.07
N LYS A 230 12.01 4.05 -4.07
CA LYS A 230 12.54 3.36 -2.89
C LYS A 230 11.49 2.93 -1.84
N LEU A 231 10.20 2.90 -2.19
CA LEU A 231 9.19 2.33 -1.29
C LEU A 231 9.49 0.86 -0.99
N TYR A 232 9.42 0.51 0.29
CA TYR A 232 9.42 -0.88 0.75
C TYR A 232 8.55 -1.00 1.99
N ILE A 233 7.59 -1.92 1.98
CA ILE A 233 6.66 -2.15 3.09
C ILE A 233 6.82 -3.57 3.59
N ASP A 234 7.19 -3.73 4.87
CA ASP A 234 7.36 -5.05 5.46
C ASP A 234 6.01 -5.73 5.70
N ILE A 235 5.07 -5.01 6.33
CA ILE A 235 3.73 -5.52 6.64
C ILE A 235 2.69 -4.49 6.22
N LEU A 236 1.76 -4.87 5.34
CA LEU A 236 0.59 -4.07 4.96
C LEU A 236 -0.69 -4.82 5.35
N GLU A 237 -1.52 -4.19 6.17
CA GLU A 237 -2.84 -4.65 6.57
C GLU A 237 -3.89 -3.65 6.10
N ILE A 238 -4.87 -4.11 5.30
CA ILE A 238 -5.99 -3.29 4.85
C ILE A 238 -7.27 -3.98 5.27
N LYS A 239 -8.14 -3.25 5.95
CA LYS A 239 -9.41 -3.78 6.42
C LYS A 239 -10.51 -2.73 6.23
N ASP A 240 -11.68 -3.16 5.77
CA ASP A 240 -12.90 -2.35 5.64
C ASP A 240 -12.67 -0.97 4.99
N SER A 241 -11.68 -0.88 4.08
CA SER A 241 -11.21 0.37 3.50
C SER A 241 -11.40 0.43 2.00
N ASN A 242 -11.75 1.60 1.49
CA ASN A 242 -11.86 1.86 0.07
C ASN A 242 -10.66 2.65 -0.45
N ILE A 243 -9.98 2.10 -1.46
CA ILE A 243 -8.88 2.76 -2.16
C ILE A 243 -9.25 2.83 -3.63
N GLU A 244 -9.50 4.04 -4.13
CA GLU A 244 -9.99 4.20 -5.50
C GLU A 244 -8.90 3.96 -6.54
N ASN A 245 -7.76 4.62 -6.38
CA ASN A 245 -6.66 4.56 -7.35
C ASN A 245 -5.32 4.27 -6.69
N ALA A 246 -4.46 3.51 -7.38
CA ALA A 246 -3.10 3.21 -6.95
C ALA A 246 -2.11 3.41 -8.11
N TYR A 247 -0.91 3.93 -7.82
CA TYR A 247 0.11 4.25 -8.82
C TYR A 247 1.51 3.88 -8.33
N GLY A 248 2.33 3.34 -9.21
CA GLY A 248 3.75 3.07 -8.97
C GLY A 248 4.04 1.88 -8.06
N PHE A 249 3.06 1.00 -7.81
CA PHE A 249 3.25 -0.19 -6.98
C PHE A 249 3.75 -1.36 -7.81
N GLU A 250 4.82 -2.00 -7.31
CA GLU A 250 5.45 -3.18 -7.89
C GLU A 250 5.65 -4.27 -6.82
N LYS A 251 5.65 -5.52 -7.24
CA LYS A 251 5.84 -6.69 -6.36
C LYS A 251 7.06 -6.59 -5.44
N LYS A 252 8.18 -6.05 -5.94
CA LYS A 252 9.45 -5.96 -5.19
C LYS A 252 9.41 -5.02 -3.97
N GLN A 253 8.37 -4.19 -3.86
CA GLN A 253 8.21 -3.21 -2.78
C GLN A 253 7.58 -3.81 -1.52
N PHE A 254 7.19 -5.08 -1.55
CA PHE A 254 6.48 -5.73 -0.46
C PHE A 254 7.17 -7.03 -0.03
N ASN A 255 7.29 -7.22 1.27
CA ASN A 255 7.79 -8.48 1.83
C ASN A 255 6.72 -9.57 1.80
N ASN A 256 5.49 -9.21 2.18
CA ASN A 256 4.35 -10.12 2.23
C ASN A 256 3.33 -9.76 1.15
N LEU A 257 2.93 -10.73 0.31
CA LEU A 257 2.01 -10.51 -0.81
C LEU A 257 0.61 -11.02 -0.47
N THR A 258 -0.18 -10.19 0.21
CA THR A 258 -1.58 -10.44 0.53
C THR A 258 -2.50 -10.13 -0.66
N TYR A 259 -3.79 -10.48 -0.53
CA TYR A 259 -4.82 -10.14 -1.52
C TYR A 259 -4.88 -8.63 -1.79
N ASP A 260 -4.86 -7.82 -0.75
CA ASP A 260 -4.96 -6.36 -0.86
C ASP A 260 -3.75 -5.73 -1.54
N ILE A 261 -2.55 -6.28 -1.29
CA ILE A 261 -1.33 -5.83 -1.97
C ILE A 261 -1.41 -6.14 -3.46
N TRP A 262 -1.88 -7.32 -3.84
CA TRP A 262 -2.09 -7.64 -5.24
C TRP A 262 -3.17 -6.76 -5.89
N LYS A 263 -4.19 -6.36 -5.12
CA LYS A 263 -5.19 -5.38 -5.57
C LYS A 263 -4.56 -4.00 -5.86
N TRP A 264 -3.64 -3.54 -5.02
CA TRP A 264 -2.90 -2.29 -5.26
C TRP A 264 -1.99 -2.39 -6.49
N ILE A 265 -1.22 -3.47 -6.62
CA ILE A 265 -0.37 -3.72 -7.79
C ILE A 265 -1.24 -3.78 -9.05
N GLY A 266 -2.38 -4.48 -9.02
CA GLY A 266 -3.30 -4.58 -10.13
C GLY A 266 -3.87 -3.22 -10.56
N LYS A 267 -4.32 -2.40 -9.61
CA LYS A 267 -4.78 -1.03 -9.88
C LYS A 267 -3.65 -0.14 -10.42
N SER A 268 -2.45 -0.27 -9.90
CA SER A 268 -1.28 0.47 -10.39
C SER A 268 -0.93 0.08 -11.81
N ALA A 269 -0.96 -1.23 -12.12
CA ALA A 269 -0.72 -1.75 -13.45
C ALA A 269 -1.80 -1.31 -14.46
N ASP A 270 -3.05 -1.24 -14.02
CA ASP A 270 -4.17 -0.75 -14.84
C ASP A 270 -3.98 0.74 -15.19
N ASN A 271 -3.69 1.56 -14.19
CA ASN A 271 -3.45 3.00 -14.37
C ASN A 271 -2.20 3.30 -15.23
N SER A 272 -1.19 2.41 -15.22
CA SER A 272 0.02 2.52 -16.06
C SER A 272 -0.11 1.80 -17.40
N ARG A 273 -1.26 1.21 -17.70
CA ARG A 273 -1.52 0.37 -18.88
C ARG A 273 -0.57 -0.82 -19.02
N ASN A 274 -0.04 -1.32 -17.91
CA ASN A 274 0.81 -2.52 -17.89
C ASN A 274 -0.04 -3.79 -17.81
N VAL A 275 -0.52 -4.22 -18.97
CA VAL A 275 -1.44 -5.35 -19.14
C VAL A 275 -0.88 -6.67 -18.56
N ARG A 276 0.44 -6.87 -18.65
CA ARG A 276 1.08 -8.09 -18.15
C ARG A 276 1.06 -8.16 -16.64
N GLU A 277 1.38 -7.06 -16.00
CA GLU A 277 1.41 -6.97 -14.54
C GLU A 277 0.00 -7.01 -13.94
N ARG A 278 -0.98 -6.38 -14.60
CA ARG A 278 -2.40 -6.48 -14.26
C ARG A 278 -2.88 -7.94 -14.30
N ALA A 279 -2.59 -8.65 -15.38
CA ALA A 279 -2.96 -10.05 -15.51
C ALA A 279 -2.30 -10.94 -14.44
N GLU A 280 -1.04 -10.69 -14.09
CA GLU A 280 -0.37 -11.40 -13.01
C GLU A 280 -0.99 -11.08 -11.65
N ALA A 281 -1.29 -9.83 -11.36
CA ALA A 281 -1.95 -9.42 -10.12
C ALA A 281 -3.33 -10.09 -9.97
N ASN A 282 -4.15 -10.08 -11.03
CA ASN A 282 -5.45 -10.73 -11.05
C ASN A 282 -5.33 -12.25 -10.84
N TYR A 283 -4.34 -12.89 -11.47
CA TYR A 283 -4.05 -14.30 -11.26
C TYR A 283 -3.72 -14.61 -9.80
N GLN A 284 -2.86 -13.80 -9.18
CA GLN A 284 -2.47 -14.01 -7.78
C GLN A 284 -3.63 -13.74 -6.81
N MET A 285 -4.46 -12.72 -7.07
CA MET A 285 -5.68 -12.48 -6.29
C MET A 285 -6.65 -13.66 -6.36
N ALA A 286 -6.91 -14.18 -7.56
CA ALA A 286 -7.75 -15.38 -7.74
C ALA A 286 -7.17 -16.58 -6.96
N LYS A 287 -5.86 -16.81 -7.07
CA LYS A 287 -5.18 -17.90 -6.37
C LYS A 287 -5.28 -17.80 -4.85
N LEU A 288 -5.20 -16.59 -4.30
CA LEU A 288 -5.34 -16.36 -2.86
C LEU A 288 -6.79 -16.53 -2.40
N LEU A 289 -7.76 -16.04 -3.18
CA LEU A 289 -9.19 -16.18 -2.89
C LEU A 289 -9.62 -17.64 -2.82
N TYR A 290 -9.22 -18.45 -3.81
CA TYR A 290 -9.58 -19.87 -3.86
C TYR A 290 -8.74 -20.77 -2.95
N LYS A 291 -7.68 -20.25 -2.33
CA LYS A 291 -6.85 -21.02 -1.39
C LYS A 291 -7.62 -21.46 -0.14
N THR A 292 -8.68 -20.74 0.22
CA THR A 292 -9.52 -21.01 1.39
C THR A 292 -10.67 -21.98 1.11
N GLU A 293 -10.88 -22.37 -0.15
CA GLU A 293 -11.95 -23.28 -0.54
C GLU A 293 -11.71 -24.72 -0.06
N LYS A 294 -12.80 -25.46 0.11
CA LYS A 294 -12.78 -26.84 0.62
C LYS A 294 -13.58 -27.77 -0.31
N GLY A 295 -13.30 -29.08 -0.24
CA GLY A 295 -14.08 -30.10 -0.94
C GLY A 295 -14.00 -30.01 -2.46
N THR A 296 -15.15 -30.12 -3.12
CA THR A 296 -15.30 -30.10 -4.59
C THR A 296 -14.82 -28.78 -5.21
N ASP A 297 -15.06 -27.68 -4.51
CA ASP A 297 -14.68 -26.35 -5.01
C ASP A 297 -13.16 -26.22 -5.10
N LYS A 298 -12.44 -26.75 -4.10
CA LYS A 298 -10.97 -26.79 -4.12
C LYS A 298 -10.43 -27.62 -5.29
N PHE A 299 -11.09 -28.75 -5.61
CA PHE A 299 -10.69 -29.58 -6.75
C PHE A 299 -10.92 -28.82 -8.06
N MET A 300 -12.10 -28.22 -8.24
CA MET A 300 -12.43 -27.44 -9.44
C MET A 300 -11.48 -26.24 -9.60
N SER A 301 -11.22 -25.51 -8.53
CA SER A 301 -10.28 -24.39 -8.54
C SER A 301 -8.85 -24.82 -8.91
N SER A 302 -8.41 -25.97 -8.38
CA SER A 302 -7.11 -26.54 -8.76
C SER A 302 -7.05 -26.93 -10.24
N LEU A 303 -8.14 -27.49 -10.77
CA LEU A 303 -8.26 -27.80 -12.19
C LEU A 303 -8.23 -26.55 -13.06
N PHE A 304 -8.95 -25.48 -12.68
CA PHE A 304 -8.92 -24.20 -13.38
C PHE A 304 -7.55 -23.54 -13.33
N ASP A 305 -6.83 -23.60 -12.21
CA ASP A 305 -5.45 -23.09 -12.13
C ASP A 305 -4.54 -23.89 -13.07
N PHE A 306 -4.63 -25.21 -13.06
CA PHE A 306 -3.81 -26.05 -13.93
C PHE A 306 -4.06 -25.78 -15.40
N CYS A 307 -5.33 -25.77 -15.82
CA CYS A 307 -5.73 -25.64 -17.23
C CYS A 307 -5.51 -24.23 -17.78
N ALA A 308 -5.92 -23.20 -17.05
CA ALA A 308 -6.06 -21.85 -17.59
C ALA A 308 -5.41 -20.76 -16.73
N GLY A 309 -4.88 -21.10 -15.55
CA GLY A 309 -4.43 -20.11 -14.58
C GLY A 309 -5.54 -19.11 -14.28
N TYR A 310 -6.71 -19.59 -13.91
CA TYR A 310 -7.94 -18.82 -13.68
C TYR A 310 -8.34 -17.88 -14.83
N GLY A 311 -7.97 -18.22 -16.08
CA GLY A 311 -8.27 -17.40 -17.24
C GLY A 311 -7.30 -16.24 -17.49
N TYR A 312 -6.22 -16.12 -16.73
CA TYR A 312 -5.23 -15.05 -16.92
C TYR A 312 -3.94 -15.50 -17.60
N LYS A 313 -3.74 -16.81 -17.82
CA LYS A 313 -2.51 -17.37 -18.42
C LYS A 313 -2.80 -18.17 -19.70
N PRO A 314 -3.00 -17.51 -20.85
CA PRO A 314 -3.43 -18.17 -22.09
C PRO A 314 -2.47 -19.27 -22.56
N PHE A 315 -1.17 -19.14 -22.30
CA PHE A 315 -0.21 -20.20 -22.67
C PHE A 315 -0.39 -21.51 -21.90
N ARG A 316 -1.01 -21.49 -20.70
CA ARG A 316 -1.36 -22.74 -20.01
C ARG A 316 -2.44 -23.52 -20.75
N LEU A 317 -3.40 -22.84 -21.39
CA LEU A 317 -4.43 -23.48 -22.21
C LEU A 317 -3.82 -24.20 -23.40
N ILE A 318 -2.84 -23.59 -24.09
CA ILE A 318 -2.12 -24.25 -25.19
C ILE A 318 -1.41 -25.51 -24.69
N ARG A 319 -0.72 -25.41 -23.54
CA ARG A 319 -0.08 -26.60 -22.93
C ARG A 319 -1.08 -27.68 -22.57
N THR A 320 -2.21 -27.32 -21.98
CA THR A 320 -3.26 -28.26 -21.58
C THR A 320 -3.87 -28.94 -22.82
N SER A 321 -4.14 -28.16 -23.88
CA SER A 321 -4.60 -28.71 -25.14
C SER A 321 -3.59 -29.71 -25.75
N GLY A 322 -2.30 -29.40 -25.69
CA GLY A 322 -1.24 -30.33 -26.14
C GLY A 322 -1.20 -31.63 -25.32
N ILE A 323 -1.34 -31.53 -24.00
CA ILE A 323 -1.40 -32.70 -23.11
C ILE A 323 -2.63 -33.56 -23.44
N MET A 324 -3.79 -32.93 -23.66
CA MET A 324 -5.03 -33.65 -24.03
C MET A 324 -4.87 -34.40 -25.36
N VAL A 325 -4.31 -33.74 -26.38
CA VAL A 325 -4.03 -34.40 -27.67
C VAL A 325 -3.14 -35.63 -27.49
N LEU A 326 -2.08 -35.52 -26.69
CA LEU A 326 -1.17 -36.64 -26.44
C LEU A 326 -1.86 -37.79 -25.70
N LEU A 327 -2.66 -37.48 -24.65
CA LEU A 327 -3.40 -38.48 -23.89
C LEU A 327 -4.43 -39.19 -24.75
N ASN A 328 -5.21 -38.47 -25.54
CA ASN A 328 -6.20 -39.08 -26.42
C ASN A 328 -5.55 -39.91 -27.57
N THR A 329 -4.46 -39.41 -28.15
CA THR A 329 -3.66 -40.20 -29.10
C THR A 329 -3.21 -41.51 -28.48
N PHE A 330 -2.75 -41.50 -27.26
CA PHE A 330 -2.33 -42.71 -26.54
C PHE A 330 -3.51 -43.68 -26.32
N VAL A 331 -4.65 -43.17 -25.81
CA VAL A 331 -5.86 -43.96 -25.59
C VAL A 331 -6.39 -44.57 -26.90
N PHE A 332 -6.51 -43.78 -27.98
CA PHE A 332 -6.92 -44.28 -29.29
C PHE A 332 -5.98 -45.36 -29.83
N SER A 333 -4.66 -45.18 -29.60
CA SER A 333 -3.66 -46.14 -30.06
C SER A 333 -3.76 -47.46 -29.29
N ILE A 334 -4.02 -47.42 -27.99
CA ILE A 334 -4.25 -48.61 -27.17
C ILE A 334 -5.53 -49.34 -27.62
N ILE A 335 -6.64 -48.61 -27.80
CA ILE A 335 -7.91 -49.24 -28.25
C ILE A 335 -7.69 -49.94 -29.62
N LYS A 336 -6.99 -49.30 -30.55
CA LYS A 336 -6.69 -49.87 -31.84
C LYS A 336 -5.75 -51.06 -31.74
N LEU A 337 -4.73 -51.00 -30.88
CA LEU A 337 -3.85 -52.13 -30.60
C LEU A 337 -4.61 -53.34 -30.03
N VAL A 338 -5.49 -53.14 -29.06
CA VAL A 338 -6.35 -54.19 -28.49
C VAL A 338 -7.25 -54.81 -29.55
N GLU A 339 -7.85 -53.97 -30.44
CA GLU A 339 -8.66 -54.49 -31.57
C GLU A 339 -7.84 -55.35 -32.51
N ILE A 340 -6.62 -54.96 -32.83
CA ILE A 340 -5.72 -55.73 -33.71
C ILE A 340 -5.31 -57.03 -33.02
N LEU A 341 -4.92 -57.00 -31.76
CA LEU A 341 -4.54 -58.20 -31.00
C LEU A 341 -5.69 -59.18 -30.82
N SER A 342 -6.93 -58.69 -30.66
CA SER A 342 -8.11 -59.53 -30.55
C SER A 342 -8.45 -60.29 -31.84
N LYS A 343 -8.02 -59.73 -33.00
CA LYS A 343 -8.25 -60.31 -34.30
C LYS A 343 -7.12 -61.23 -34.80
N MET A 344 -5.91 -61.11 -34.22
CA MET A 344 -4.71 -61.82 -34.67
C MET A 344 -3.97 -62.46 -33.50
N TRP A 345 -3.97 -63.80 -33.44
CA TRP A 345 -3.21 -64.59 -32.42
C TRP A 345 -1.70 -64.70 -32.71
N SER A 346 -1.21 -64.16 -33.84
CA SER A 346 0.19 -64.13 -34.18
C SER A 346 0.52 -62.96 -35.10
N ILE A 347 1.15 -61.89 -34.57
CA ILE A 347 1.74 -60.83 -35.36
C ILE A 347 3.24 -61.09 -35.44
N PRO A 348 3.85 -61.34 -36.59
CA PRO A 348 5.31 -61.35 -36.71
C PRO A 348 5.82 -59.92 -36.52
N LEU A 349 6.74 -59.74 -35.58
CA LEU A 349 7.45 -58.47 -35.37
C LEU A 349 8.47 -58.24 -36.51
N ASN A 350 8.02 -57.74 -37.65
CA ASN A 350 8.84 -57.35 -38.78
C ASN A 350 8.89 -55.81 -38.88
N GLU A 351 9.89 -55.26 -39.57
CA GLU A 351 10.03 -53.83 -39.85
C GLU A 351 8.74 -53.22 -40.45
N GLU A 352 8.05 -53.98 -41.25
CA GLU A 352 6.76 -53.60 -41.85
C GLU A 352 5.64 -53.45 -40.82
N SER A 353 5.65 -54.23 -39.72
CA SER A 353 4.72 -54.12 -38.61
C SER A 353 5.02 -52.90 -37.78
N PHE A 354 6.29 -52.52 -37.58
CA PHE A 354 6.69 -51.30 -36.88
C PHE A 354 6.23 -50.05 -37.65
N CYS A 355 6.48 -49.96 -38.95
CA CYS A 355 6.04 -48.85 -39.80
C CYS A 355 4.51 -48.70 -39.81
N LYS A 356 3.74 -49.81 -39.81
CA LYS A 356 2.27 -49.80 -39.69
C LYS A 356 1.85 -49.27 -38.30
N GLY A 357 2.55 -49.64 -37.21
CA GLY A 357 2.32 -49.12 -35.85
C GLY A 357 2.51 -47.61 -35.77
N VAL A 358 3.61 -47.11 -36.32
CA VAL A 358 3.89 -45.66 -36.36
C VAL A 358 2.83 -44.89 -37.12
N ALA A 359 2.39 -45.43 -38.27
CA ALA A 359 1.34 -44.83 -39.08
C ALA A 359 -0.01 -44.75 -38.36
N ILE A 360 -0.35 -45.75 -37.57
CA ILE A 360 -1.56 -45.77 -36.74
C ILE A 360 -1.48 -44.67 -35.65
N VAL A 361 -0.36 -44.58 -34.92
CA VAL A 361 -0.16 -43.54 -33.91
C VAL A 361 -0.25 -42.14 -34.55
N TRP A 362 0.39 -41.94 -35.69
CA TRP A 362 0.35 -40.68 -36.45
C TRP A 362 -1.08 -40.32 -36.89
N LYS A 363 -1.82 -41.29 -37.40
CA LYS A 363 -3.22 -41.09 -37.78
C LYS A 363 -4.09 -40.71 -36.58
N ASN A 364 -3.91 -41.39 -35.43
CA ASN A 364 -4.65 -41.09 -34.19
C ASN A 364 -4.29 -39.71 -33.65
N PHE A 365 -3.02 -39.28 -33.73
CA PHE A 365 -2.57 -37.95 -33.40
C PHE A 365 -3.26 -36.88 -34.26
N LEU A 366 -3.33 -37.05 -35.56
CA LEU A 366 -4.05 -36.13 -36.43
C LEU A 366 -5.56 -36.10 -36.13
N ILE A 367 -6.16 -37.25 -35.84
CA ILE A 367 -7.57 -37.33 -35.43
C ILE A 367 -7.80 -36.50 -34.18
N SER A 368 -6.96 -36.66 -33.15
CA SER A 368 -7.07 -35.91 -31.89
C SER A 368 -6.92 -34.40 -32.10
N ILE A 369 -5.94 -33.95 -32.90
CA ILE A 369 -5.78 -32.52 -33.23
C ILE A 369 -7.03 -31.96 -33.89
N VAL A 370 -7.58 -32.66 -34.87
CA VAL A 370 -8.73 -32.19 -35.65
C VAL A 370 -10.00 -32.22 -34.81
N ALA A 371 -10.17 -33.22 -33.93
CA ALA A 371 -11.27 -33.27 -32.97
C ALA A 371 -11.20 -32.08 -32.00
N LEU A 372 -10.04 -31.82 -31.39
CA LEU A 372 -9.82 -30.69 -30.49
C LEU A 372 -10.04 -29.34 -31.18
N ALA A 373 -9.66 -29.22 -32.49
CA ALA A 373 -9.87 -28.01 -33.27
C ALA A 373 -11.33 -27.78 -33.69
N GLY A 374 -12.24 -28.63 -33.32
CA GLY A 374 -13.66 -28.43 -33.56
C GLY A 374 -14.15 -28.88 -34.90
N GLN A 375 -13.39 -29.67 -35.66
CA GLN A 375 -13.81 -30.22 -36.93
C GLN A 375 -14.40 -31.63 -36.79
N ASN A 376 -15.67 -31.77 -37.11
CA ASN A 376 -16.40 -33.04 -37.03
C ASN A 376 -16.32 -33.86 -38.36
N SER A 377 -15.15 -33.93 -38.95
CA SER A 377 -14.94 -34.60 -40.26
C SER A 377 -14.53 -36.07 -40.15
N PHE A 378 -14.75 -36.71 -39.00
CA PHE A 378 -14.33 -38.10 -38.82
C PHE A 378 -15.41 -39.08 -39.24
N LYS A 379 -15.10 -39.90 -40.21
CA LYS A 379 -15.79 -41.17 -40.44
C LYS A 379 -15.29 -42.21 -39.42
N LEU A 380 -15.58 -41.99 -38.14
CA LEU A 380 -15.38 -43.00 -37.09
C LEU A 380 -16.61 -43.89 -37.06
N GLU A 381 -16.40 -45.19 -37.08
CA GLU A 381 -17.47 -46.16 -36.84
C GLU A 381 -18.08 -45.96 -35.45
N ASN A 382 -19.40 -46.12 -35.32
CA ASN A 382 -20.10 -46.01 -34.05
C ASN A 382 -19.46 -46.92 -33.03
N GLY A 383 -18.99 -46.35 -31.92
CA GLY A 383 -18.33 -47.10 -30.83
C GLY A 383 -17.60 -46.20 -29.86
N LEU A 384 -16.81 -46.80 -28.97
CA LEU A 384 -16.04 -46.09 -27.97
C LEU A 384 -15.13 -45.01 -28.55
N PRO A 385 -14.41 -45.21 -29.66
CA PRO A 385 -13.60 -44.16 -30.28
C PRO A 385 -14.40 -42.93 -30.75
N TYR A 386 -15.62 -43.14 -31.22
CA TYR A 386 -16.51 -42.03 -31.63
C TYR A 386 -16.88 -41.15 -30.44
N TRP A 387 -17.30 -41.75 -29.33
CA TRP A 387 -17.67 -41.01 -28.13
C TRP A 387 -16.50 -40.27 -27.50
N LEU A 388 -15.30 -40.85 -27.49
CA LEU A 388 -14.08 -40.17 -27.04
C LEU A 388 -13.76 -38.96 -27.91
N ALA A 389 -13.89 -39.05 -29.23
CA ALA A 389 -13.70 -37.94 -30.15
C ALA A 389 -14.73 -36.81 -29.94
N VAL A 390 -16.01 -37.18 -29.64
CA VAL A 390 -17.05 -36.20 -29.31
C VAL A 390 -16.73 -35.46 -27.98
N ILE A 391 -16.27 -36.17 -26.94
CA ILE A 391 -15.86 -35.58 -25.71
C ILE A 391 -14.66 -34.63 -25.92
N GLU A 392 -13.67 -35.07 -26.69
CA GLU A 392 -12.51 -34.26 -27.06
C GLU A 392 -12.89 -32.98 -27.80
N TYR A 393 -13.82 -33.09 -28.75
CA TYR A 393 -14.40 -31.96 -29.46
C TYR A 393 -15.05 -30.95 -28.51
N LEU A 394 -15.92 -31.41 -27.60
CA LEU A 394 -16.58 -30.53 -26.61
C LEU A 394 -15.57 -29.84 -25.70
N LEU A 395 -14.56 -30.57 -25.23
CA LEU A 395 -13.48 -30.01 -24.43
C LEU A 395 -12.65 -29.00 -25.20
N GLY A 396 -12.41 -29.28 -26.52
CA GLY A 396 -11.73 -28.34 -27.42
C GLY A 396 -12.47 -27.01 -27.56
N VAL A 397 -13.78 -27.05 -27.74
CA VAL A 397 -14.63 -25.85 -27.82
C VAL A 397 -14.56 -25.06 -26.50
N ILE A 398 -14.62 -25.74 -25.36
CA ILE A 398 -14.51 -25.09 -24.03
C ILE A 398 -13.13 -24.45 -23.87
N LEU A 399 -12.05 -25.19 -24.18
CA LEU A 399 -10.68 -24.66 -24.07
C LEU A 399 -10.44 -23.48 -25.02
N PHE A 400 -11.00 -23.52 -26.22
CA PHE A 400 -10.92 -22.41 -27.16
C PHE A 400 -11.66 -21.17 -26.63
N ALA A 401 -12.89 -21.35 -26.14
CA ALA A 401 -13.64 -20.25 -25.51
C ALA A 401 -12.89 -19.63 -24.31
N MET A 402 -12.28 -20.48 -23.45
CA MET A 402 -11.45 -20.03 -22.34
C MET A 402 -10.19 -19.30 -22.82
N PHE A 403 -9.58 -19.75 -23.94
CA PHE A 403 -8.41 -19.11 -24.53
C PHE A 403 -8.74 -17.70 -25.06
N VAL A 404 -9.84 -17.57 -25.81
CA VAL A 404 -10.32 -16.28 -26.30
C VAL A 404 -10.63 -15.34 -25.13
N ASN A 405 -11.31 -15.84 -24.10
CA ASN A 405 -11.60 -15.05 -22.88
C ASN A 405 -10.33 -14.63 -22.15
N ALA A 406 -9.33 -15.52 -22.03
CA ALA A 406 -8.04 -15.20 -21.40
C ALA A 406 -7.23 -14.17 -22.20
N LEU A 407 -7.27 -14.23 -23.53
CA LEU A 407 -6.69 -13.20 -24.40
C LEU A 407 -7.43 -11.89 -24.23
N TYR A 408 -8.76 -11.92 -24.26
CA TYR A 408 -9.57 -10.72 -24.06
C TYR A 408 -9.29 -10.07 -22.70
N ALA A 409 -9.30 -10.85 -21.60
CA ALA A 409 -8.97 -10.36 -20.25
C ALA A 409 -7.56 -9.77 -20.17
N ARG A 410 -6.62 -10.29 -20.96
CA ARG A 410 -5.24 -9.82 -21.01
C ARG A 410 -5.06 -8.55 -21.84
N TYR A 411 -5.83 -8.39 -22.93
CA TYR A 411 -5.64 -7.30 -23.91
C TYR A 411 -6.78 -6.29 -23.93
N LYS A 412 -7.80 -6.44 -23.06
CA LYS A 412 -8.84 -5.45 -22.91
C LYS A 412 -8.21 -4.17 -22.35
N GLU A 413 -8.25 -3.11 -23.13
CA GLU A 413 -7.83 -1.75 -22.76
C GLU A 413 -8.78 -1.10 -21.77
#